data_89575b6dff54f04b6d3cabbd72ce700e
#
_entry.id   89575b6dff54f04b6d3cabbd72ce700e
#
_cell.length_a   1.000
_cell.length_b   1.000
_cell.length_c   1.000
_cell.angle_alpha   90.00
_cell.angle_beta   90.00
_cell.angle_gamma   90.00
#
_symmetry.space_group_name_H-M   'P 1'
#
loop_
_entity.id
_entity.type
_entity.pdbx_description
1 polymer ?
#
loop_
_entity_poly.entity_id
_entity_poly.type
_entity_poly.pdbx_seq_one_letter_code
_entity_poly.pdbx_strand_id
1 'polypeptide(L)'
;MYVQNKFNLKKIFEDFSELESVIKKEKRITSSAFKEYIQLFKKHKFTNAVQIYGRISNERSYMWIDKKYLEPHNNFEFYKVFVLAANGSGALGEVLSTPVIGHPAIGYPVIGYTQTFISLGRFENENEANALLKYIKTKFARLMLGLKKVAQNNKTKETWSKIPMQDFTDNSDIDWSKSINEIDQQLFDKYGLSKEEREYIKSSIKDM
;
A
#
# COMPACT_ATOMS: atom_id res chain seq x y z
N MET A 1 9.31 -0.20 -0.10
CA MET A 1 8.17 -0.47 -1.01
C MET A 1 8.30 -1.86 -1.61
N TYR A 2 7.22 -2.62 -1.63
CA TYR A 2 7.15 -3.99 -2.13
C TYR A 2 5.97 -4.10 -3.11
N VAL A 3 6.13 -4.93 -4.14
CA VAL A 3 5.06 -5.27 -5.08
C VAL A 3 4.26 -6.47 -4.57
N GLN A 4 3.15 -6.78 -5.21
CA GLN A 4 2.23 -7.87 -4.84
C GLN A 4 2.92 -9.24 -4.68
N ASN A 5 2.24 -10.13 -3.97
CA ASN A 5 2.60 -11.54 -3.91
C ASN A 5 2.53 -12.20 -5.30
N LYS A 6 3.24 -13.31 -5.44
CA LYS A 6 3.26 -14.10 -6.67
C LYS A 6 2.68 -15.49 -6.42
N PHE A 7 2.11 -16.07 -7.45
CA PHE A 7 1.67 -17.45 -7.48
C PHE A 7 2.85 -18.42 -7.57
N ASN A 8 2.77 -19.52 -6.83
CA ASN A 8 3.56 -20.72 -7.08
C ASN A 8 2.88 -21.53 -8.19
N LEU A 9 3.20 -21.22 -9.44
CA LEU A 9 2.53 -21.82 -10.61
C LEU A 9 2.69 -23.34 -10.64
N LYS A 10 3.85 -23.86 -10.22
CA LYS A 10 4.07 -25.32 -10.18
C LYS A 10 3.02 -26.01 -9.33
N LYS A 11 2.79 -25.53 -8.11
CA LYS A 11 1.79 -26.10 -7.20
C LYS A 11 0.36 -25.89 -7.69
N ILE A 12 0.08 -24.77 -8.35
CA ILE A 12 -1.24 -24.52 -8.92
C ILE A 12 -1.52 -25.49 -10.05
N PHE A 13 -0.60 -25.71 -10.97
CA PHE A 13 -0.82 -26.58 -12.14
C PHE A 13 -0.78 -28.07 -11.79
N GLU A 14 -0.09 -28.45 -10.70
CA GLU A 14 -0.18 -29.81 -10.15
C GLU A 14 -1.60 -30.14 -9.66
N ASP A 15 -2.29 -29.17 -9.04
CA ASP A 15 -3.61 -29.37 -8.44
C ASP A 15 -4.77 -28.94 -9.37
N PHE A 16 -4.53 -28.03 -10.31
CA PHE A 16 -5.49 -27.43 -11.23
C PHE A 16 -4.88 -27.30 -12.62
N SER A 17 -4.72 -28.40 -13.34
CA SER A 17 -4.07 -28.42 -14.66
C SER A 17 -4.78 -27.54 -15.70
N GLU A 18 -6.10 -27.38 -15.60
CA GLU A 18 -6.91 -26.54 -16.48
C GLU A 18 -6.51 -25.04 -16.38
N LEU A 19 -5.95 -24.61 -15.24
CA LEU A 19 -5.51 -23.23 -15.05
C LEU A 19 -4.23 -22.89 -15.83
N GLU A 20 -3.48 -23.88 -16.32
CA GLU A 20 -2.27 -23.64 -17.10
C GLU A 20 -2.56 -22.83 -18.36
N SER A 21 -3.65 -23.13 -19.05
CA SER A 21 -4.08 -22.42 -20.26
C SER A 21 -4.52 -20.98 -19.98
N VAL A 22 -5.05 -20.70 -18.79
CA VAL A 22 -5.59 -19.39 -18.37
C VAL A 22 -4.49 -18.50 -17.76
N ILE A 23 -3.77 -19.00 -16.76
CA ILE A 23 -2.71 -18.25 -16.05
C ILE A 23 -1.45 -18.15 -16.92
N LYS A 24 -1.17 -19.17 -17.72
CA LYS A 24 0.04 -19.26 -18.57
C LYS A 24 1.30 -19.09 -17.70
N LYS A 25 2.09 -18.04 -17.96
CA LYS A 25 3.32 -17.70 -17.24
C LYS A 25 3.16 -16.52 -16.27
N GLU A 26 1.92 -16.02 -16.06
CA GLU A 26 1.67 -14.88 -15.21
C GLU A 26 1.72 -15.26 -13.72
N LYS A 27 2.82 -14.97 -13.10
CA LYS A 27 3.03 -15.24 -11.65
C LYS A 27 2.36 -14.20 -10.73
N ARG A 28 2.04 -13.02 -11.25
CA ARG A 28 1.45 -11.96 -10.42
C ARG A 28 0.01 -12.31 -10.04
N ILE A 29 -0.35 -12.03 -8.81
CA ILE A 29 -1.76 -12.04 -8.43
C ILE A 29 -2.39 -10.76 -9.01
N THR A 30 -2.98 -10.90 -10.21
CA THR A 30 -3.56 -9.79 -10.97
C THR A 30 -4.71 -9.14 -10.22
N SER A 31 -5.13 -7.94 -10.64
CA SER A 31 -6.30 -7.26 -10.06
C SER A 31 -7.61 -8.04 -10.27
N SER A 32 -7.69 -8.83 -11.32
CA SER A 32 -8.82 -9.66 -11.70
C SER A 32 -8.78 -11.09 -11.14
N ALA A 33 -7.69 -11.45 -10.42
CA ALA A 33 -7.45 -12.84 -9.98
C ALA A 33 -8.63 -13.46 -9.21
N PHE A 34 -9.33 -12.67 -8.38
CA PHE A 34 -10.48 -13.15 -7.60
C PHE A 34 -11.67 -13.55 -8.48
N LYS A 35 -11.73 -13.05 -9.71
CA LYS A 35 -12.77 -13.38 -10.69
C LYS A 35 -12.29 -14.46 -11.64
N GLU A 36 -11.09 -14.30 -12.19
CA GLU A 36 -10.54 -15.15 -13.26
C GLU A 36 -10.10 -16.53 -12.76
N TYR A 37 -9.64 -16.60 -11.50
CA TYR A 37 -9.10 -17.81 -10.87
C TYR A 37 -9.87 -18.16 -9.61
N ILE A 38 -11.22 -18.06 -9.69
CA ILE A 38 -12.12 -18.20 -8.53
C ILE A 38 -11.94 -19.53 -7.78
N GLN A 39 -11.55 -20.61 -8.47
CA GLN A 39 -11.30 -21.91 -7.87
C GLN A 39 -10.13 -21.91 -6.87
N LEU A 40 -9.16 -20.98 -7.02
CA LEU A 40 -8.06 -20.83 -6.06
C LEU A 40 -8.48 -20.08 -4.79
N PHE A 41 -9.60 -19.34 -4.82
CA PHE A 41 -9.98 -18.43 -3.76
C PHE A 41 -11.30 -18.84 -3.11
N LYS A 42 -11.41 -18.65 -1.79
CA LYS A 42 -12.63 -18.86 -1.02
C LYS A 42 -12.98 -17.64 -0.18
N LYS A 43 -14.27 -17.46 0.09
CA LYS A 43 -14.76 -16.36 0.95
C LYS A 43 -14.49 -16.61 2.43
N HIS A 44 -14.34 -17.86 2.84
CA HIS A 44 -14.19 -18.27 4.23
C HIS A 44 -12.85 -18.96 4.46
N LYS A 45 -12.33 -18.81 5.69
CA LYS A 45 -11.08 -19.46 6.13
C LYS A 45 -11.21 -20.99 6.07
N PHE A 46 -10.13 -21.65 5.69
CA PHE A 46 -9.96 -23.09 5.72
C PHE A 46 -8.54 -23.44 6.20
N THR A 47 -8.23 -24.73 6.38
CA THR A 47 -6.93 -25.19 6.85
C THR A 47 -5.81 -24.72 5.91
N ASN A 48 -4.71 -24.20 6.46
CA ASN A 48 -3.56 -23.61 5.73
C ASN A 48 -3.89 -22.39 4.85
N ALA A 49 -5.10 -21.83 4.98
CA ALA A 49 -5.47 -20.66 4.21
C ALA A 49 -4.84 -19.38 4.77
N VAL A 50 -4.48 -18.50 3.84
CA VAL A 50 -4.01 -17.14 4.10
C VAL A 50 -4.88 -16.15 3.34
N GLN A 51 -4.96 -14.92 3.84
CA GLN A 51 -5.75 -13.88 3.19
C GLN A 51 -4.96 -13.19 2.08
N ILE A 52 -5.66 -12.82 1.02
CA ILE A 52 -5.19 -11.93 -0.03
C ILE A 52 -6.10 -10.70 -0.07
N TYR A 53 -5.50 -9.53 0.06
CA TYR A 53 -6.15 -8.25 -0.06
C TYR A 53 -6.22 -7.83 -1.53
N GLY A 54 -7.41 -7.54 -2.02
CA GLY A 54 -7.64 -7.20 -3.41
C GLY A 54 -8.87 -6.33 -3.59
N ARG A 55 -9.51 -6.43 -4.76
CA ARG A 55 -10.78 -5.76 -5.08
C ARG A 55 -11.73 -6.72 -5.79
N ILE A 56 -13.00 -6.61 -5.43
CA ILE A 56 -14.12 -7.27 -6.12
C ILE A 56 -15.11 -6.15 -6.47
N SER A 57 -15.50 -6.03 -7.73
CA SER A 57 -16.44 -4.99 -8.21
C SER A 57 -16.07 -3.57 -7.73
N ASN A 58 -14.78 -3.23 -7.79
CA ASN A 58 -14.19 -1.98 -7.31
C ASN A 58 -14.19 -1.77 -5.78
N GLU A 59 -14.72 -2.66 -4.99
CA GLU A 59 -14.65 -2.61 -3.53
C GLU A 59 -13.45 -3.38 -3.01
N ARG A 60 -12.84 -2.89 -1.93
CA ARG A 60 -11.73 -3.57 -1.24
C ARG A 60 -12.27 -4.82 -0.55
N SER A 61 -11.61 -5.94 -0.78
CA SER A 61 -12.08 -7.24 -0.32
C SER A 61 -10.94 -8.15 0.05
N TYR A 62 -11.22 -9.13 0.89
CA TYR A 62 -10.31 -10.22 1.24
C TYR A 62 -10.86 -11.54 0.73
N MET A 63 -9.96 -12.34 0.16
CA MET A 63 -10.26 -13.73 -0.19
C MET A 63 -9.20 -14.64 0.45
N TRP A 64 -9.56 -15.89 0.67
CA TRP A 64 -8.67 -16.90 1.24
C TRP A 64 -8.10 -17.79 0.15
N ILE A 65 -6.79 -18.06 0.20
CA ILE A 65 -6.08 -18.99 -0.69
C ILE A 65 -5.20 -19.93 0.15
N ASP A 66 -4.97 -21.16 -0.31
CA ASP A 66 -3.99 -22.04 0.33
C ASP A 66 -2.58 -21.45 0.20
N LYS A 67 -1.85 -21.37 1.33
CA LYS A 67 -0.49 -20.81 1.40
C LYS A 67 0.47 -21.47 0.41
N LYS A 68 0.27 -22.76 0.08
CA LYS A 68 1.12 -23.52 -0.87
C LYS A 68 1.12 -22.94 -2.30
N TYR A 69 0.06 -22.19 -2.68
CA TYR A 69 -0.05 -21.56 -3.99
C TYR A 69 0.64 -20.20 -4.09
N LEU A 70 1.32 -19.76 -3.03
CA LEU A 70 2.07 -18.51 -3.00
C LEU A 70 3.58 -18.78 -3.00
N GLU A 71 4.32 -17.95 -3.76
CA GLU A 71 5.78 -17.85 -3.60
C GLU A 71 6.12 -17.07 -2.31
N PRO A 72 7.28 -17.34 -1.67
CA PRO A 72 7.78 -16.54 -0.55
C PRO A 72 7.82 -15.04 -0.91
N HIS A 73 7.49 -14.18 0.04
CA HIS A 73 7.49 -12.74 -0.15
C HIS A 73 8.08 -12.01 1.07
N ASN A 74 8.96 -11.04 0.81
CA ASN A 74 9.84 -10.44 1.82
C ASN A 74 9.12 -9.73 2.98
N ASN A 75 7.89 -9.26 2.81
CA ASN A 75 7.13 -8.63 3.90
C ASN A 75 5.79 -9.32 4.19
N PHE A 76 5.64 -10.58 3.78
CA PHE A 76 4.40 -11.33 4.00
C PHE A 76 4.11 -11.54 5.49
N GLU A 77 5.13 -11.89 6.28
CA GLU A 77 5.03 -12.18 7.72
C GLU A 77 5.13 -10.91 8.60
N PHE A 78 5.06 -9.71 8.02
CA PHE A 78 5.28 -8.45 8.71
C PHE A 78 4.08 -7.52 8.62
N TYR A 79 3.96 -6.59 9.59
CA TYR A 79 3.08 -5.44 9.47
C TYR A 79 3.57 -4.50 8.36
N LYS A 80 2.65 -3.90 7.65
CA LYS A 80 2.90 -3.07 6.47
C LYS A 80 1.74 -2.12 6.21
N VAL A 81 1.90 -1.19 5.29
CA VAL A 81 0.82 -0.30 4.86
C VAL A 81 0.52 -0.54 3.39
N PHE A 82 -0.71 -0.85 3.07
CA PHE A 82 -1.18 -0.98 1.69
C PHE A 82 -1.54 0.37 1.09
N VAL A 83 -1.07 0.61 -0.12
CA VAL A 83 -1.35 1.78 -0.93
C VAL A 83 -1.80 1.32 -2.31
N LEU A 84 -2.75 2.01 -2.93
CA LEU A 84 -3.12 1.73 -4.32
C LEU A 84 -1.88 1.83 -5.23
N ALA A 85 -1.71 0.85 -6.09
CA ALA A 85 -0.64 0.81 -7.08
C ALA A 85 -0.77 1.91 -8.14
N ALA A 86 -1.98 2.40 -8.36
CA ALA A 86 -2.30 3.53 -9.22
C ALA A 86 -3.54 4.26 -8.69
N ASN A 87 -3.49 5.58 -8.68
CA ASN A 87 -4.62 6.48 -8.39
C ASN A 87 -4.28 7.85 -8.98
N GLY A 88 -5.23 8.77 -9.10
CA GLY A 88 -5.14 10.09 -9.70
C GLY A 88 -3.74 10.69 -9.90
N SER A 89 -3.53 11.55 -10.86
CA SER A 89 -2.21 12.10 -11.18
C SER A 89 -1.62 12.88 -10.01
N GLY A 90 -2.48 13.59 -9.27
CA GLY A 90 -2.07 14.36 -8.09
C GLY A 90 -1.09 15.48 -8.41
N ALA A 91 -1.11 16.01 -9.65
CA ALA A 91 -0.25 17.12 -10.03
C ALA A 91 -0.48 18.33 -9.13
N LEU A 92 0.61 18.94 -8.67
CA LEU A 92 0.56 20.19 -7.92
C LEU A 92 -0.12 21.27 -8.77
N GLY A 93 -1.10 21.95 -8.21
CA GLY A 93 -1.86 23.00 -8.89
C GLY A 93 -3.13 22.54 -9.60
N GLU A 94 -3.39 21.24 -9.75
CA GLU A 94 -4.72 20.77 -10.08
C GLU A 94 -5.63 20.86 -8.85
N VAL A 95 -6.84 21.36 -9.04
CA VAL A 95 -7.91 21.21 -8.03
C VAL A 95 -8.23 19.72 -7.96
N LEU A 96 -7.54 19.03 -7.06
CA LEU A 96 -7.55 17.59 -7.01
C LEU A 96 -8.92 17.07 -6.59
N SER A 97 -9.66 16.59 -7.54
CA SER A 97 -10.84 15.74 -7.28
C SER A 97 -10.43 14.39 -6.68
N THR A 98 -9.18 13.96 -6.90
CA THR A 98 -8.61 12.71 -6.38
C THR A 98 -7.34 12.99 -5.58
N PRO A 99 -7.19 12.44 -4.38
CA PRO A 99 -5.97 12.60 -3.59
C PRO A 99 -4.77 11.95 -4.31
N VAL A 100 -3.58 12.55 -4.14
CA VAL A 100 -2.27 12.03 -4.63
C VAL A 100 -2.07 10.57 -4.28
N ILE A 101 -2.60 10.15 -3.15
CA ILE A 101 -2.62 8.77 -2.69
C ILE A 101 -4.06 8.40 -2.32
N GLY A 102 -4.55 7.25 -2.79
CA GLY A 102 -5.83 6.70 -2.33
C GLY A 102 -5.73 6.27 -0.86
N HIS A 103 -6.85 6.20 -0.16
CA HIS A 103 -6.88 5.83 1.26
C HIS A 103 -6.01 4.60 1.55
N PRO A 104 -4.90 4.76 2.32
CA PRO A 104 -4.05 3.64 2.70
C PRO A 104 -4.70 2.80 3.80
N ALA A 105 -4.24 1.57 3.98
CA ALA A 105 -4.75 0.66 5.01
C ALA A 105 -3.61 -0.15 5.64
N ILE A 106 -3.78 -0.57 6.90
CA ILE A 106 -2.87 -1.50 7.57
C ILE A 106 -2.96 -2.87 6.94
N GLY A 107 -1.83 -3.49 6.72
CA GLY A 107 -1.67 -4.88 6.34
C GLY A 107 -1.03 -5.66 7.49
N TYR A 108 -1.77 -6.61 8.02
CA TYR A 108 -1.30 -7.50 9.09
C TYR A 108 -0.36 -8.58 8.57
N PRO A 109 0.43 -9.24 9.45
CA PRO A 109 1.19 -10.43 9.09
C PRO A 109 0.32 -11.50 8.44
N VAL A 110 0.93 -12.26 7.50
CA VAL A 110 0.29 -13.36 6.75
C VAL A 110 -0.88 -12.90 5.85
N ILE A 111 -0.95 -11.60 5.53
CA ILE A 111 -1.87 -11.08 4.51
C ILE A 111 -1.09 -10.70 3.26
N GLY A 112 -1.37 -11.39 2.16
CA GLY A 112 -0.89 -11.06 0.83
C GLY A 112 -1.79 -10.04 0.12
N TYR A 113 -1.45 -9.67 -1.10
CA TYR A 113 -2.23 -8.69 -1.87
C TYR A 113 -2.04 -8.83 -3.37
N THR A 114 -3.05 -8.38 -4.11
CA THR A 114 -3.06 -8.35 -5.58
C THR A 114 -2.26 -7.16 -6.11
N GLN A 115 -2.00 -7.14 -7.42
CA GLN A 115 -1.32 -6.02 -8.09
C GLN A 115 -2.09 -4.68 -8.03
N THR A 116 -3.32 -4.67 -7.51
CA THR A 116 -4.06 -3.44 -7.22
C THR A 116 -3.34 -2.57 -6.19
N PHE A 117 -2.53 -3.20 -5.34
CA PHE A 117 -1.81 -2.54 -4.26
C PHE A 117 -0.30 -2.71 -4.40
N ILE A 118 0.41 -1.80 -3.76
CA ILE A 118 1.78 -1.97 -3.28
C ILE A 118 1.76 -1.95 -1.76
N SER A 119 2.81 -2.39 -1.11
CA SER A 119 2.97 -2.22 0.32
C SER A 119 4.23 -1.45 0.68
N LEU A 120 4.14 -0.69 1.75
CA LEU A 120 5.22 0.08 2.35
C LEU A 120 5.51 -0.50 3.73
N GLY A 121 6.80 -0.51 4.08
CA GLY A 121 7.24 -1.00 5.39
C GLY A 121 7.37 -2.52 5.48
N ARG A 122 8.05 -2.91 6.54
CA ARG A 122 8.26 -4.27 7.01
C ARG A 122 8.53 -4.15 8.50
N PHE A 123 7.48 -4.17 9.30
CA PHE A 123 7.53 -3.89 10.72
C PHE A 123 7.20 -5.11 11.55
N GLU A 124 7.87 -5.23 12.69
CA GLU A 124 7.64 -6.32 13.64
C GLU A 124 6.38 -6.08 14.50
N ASN A 125 5.96 -4.83 14.63
CA ASN A 125 4.79 -4.46 15.43
C ASN A 125 3.83 -3.55 14.67
N GLU A 126 2.62 -3.47 15.19
CA GLU A 126 1.53 -2.69 14.58
C GLU A 126 1.72 -1.18 14.77
N ASN A 127 2.37 -0.75 15.86
CA ASN A 127 2.55 0.67 16.18
C ASN A 127 3.39 1.37 15.10
N GLU A 128 4.51 0.76 14.69
CA GLU A 128 5.34 1.29 13.60
C GLU A 128 4.59 1.36 12.27
N ALA A 129 3.77 0.33 11.97
CA ALA A 129 2.94 0.35 10.76
C ALA A 129 1.87 1.45 10.84
N ASN A 130 1.28 1.70 12.00
CA ASN A 130 0.34 2.80 12.24
C ASN A 130 1.02 4.16 12.13
N ALA A 131 2.25 4.31 12.63
CA ALA A 131 3.05 5.53 12.48
C ALA A 131 3.31 5.82 10.99
N LEU A 132 3.74 4.83 10.21
CA LEU A 132 3.86 4.98 8.75
C LEU A 132 2.52 5.32 8.10
N LEU A 133 1.42 4.68 8.52
CA LEU A 133 0.07 4.96 8.00
C LEU A 133 -0.33 6.43 8.24
N LYS A 134 -0.08 6.95 9.44
CA LYS A 134 -0.32 8.37 9.76
C LYS A 134 0.57 9.27 8.92
N TYR A 135 1.89 8.95 8.84
CA TYR A 135 2.85 9.72 8.07
C TYR A 135 2.42 9.92 6.61
N ILE A 136 2.09 8.84 5.90
CA ILE A 136 1.73 8.95 4.48
C ILE A 136 0.36 9.64 4.25
N LYS A 137 -0.45 9.82 5.30
CA LYS A 137 -1.68 10.62 5.27
C LYS A 137 -1.42 12.10 5.51
N THR A 138 -0.29 12.50 6.08
CA THR A 138 0.05 13.90 6.31
C THR A 138 0.03 14.71 5.01
N LYS A 139 -0.28 16.00 5.11
CA LYS A 139 -0.20 16.92 3.97
C LYS A 139 1.25 17.05 3.49
N PHE A 140 2.21 17.06 4.43
CA PHE A 140 3.64 17.08 4.14
C PHE A 140 4.07 15.92 3.24
N ALA A 141 3.81 14.67 3.65
CA ALA A 141 4.22 13.51 2.87
C ALA A 141 3.52 13.45 1.50
N ARG A 142 2.25 13.85 1.43
CA ARG A 142 1.50 13.90 0.17
C ARG A 142 1.99 15.00 -0.78
N LEU A 143 2.40 16.16 -0.26
CA LEU A 143 3.08 17.17 -1.06
C LEU A 143 4.38 16.61 -1.65
N MET A 144 5.24 16.03 -0.80
CA MET A 144 6.52 15.47 -1.23
C MET A 144 6.36 14.35 -2.28
N LEU A 145 5.32 13.52 -2.14
CA LEU A 145 4.94 12.55 -3.17
C LEU A 145 4.53 13.25 -4.47
N GLY A 146 3.70 14.29 -4.39
CA GLY A 146 3.19 15.05 -5.53
C GLY A 146 4.30 15.70 -6.36
N LEU A 147 5.43 16.09 -5.75
CA LEU A 147 6.59 16.68 -6.46
C LEU A 147 7.22 15.73 -7.50
N LYS A 148 7.06 14.41 -7.33
CA LYS A 148 7.62 13.41 -8.24
C LYS A 148 6.57 12.59 -8.98
N LYS A 149 5.32 12.67 -8.54
CA LYS A 149 4.25 11.90 -9.14
C LYS A 149 3.68 12.62 -10.35
N VAL A 150 4.19 12.29 -11.52
CA VAL A 150 3.75 12.85 -12.81
C VAL A 150 2.66 12.02 -13.51
N ALA A 151 2.32 10.84 -12.95
CA ALA A 151 1.34 9.90 -13.51
C ALA A 151 0.61 9.16 -12.40
N GLN A 152 -0.40 8.38 -12.75
CA GLN A 152 -1.19 7.59 -11.79
C GLN A 152 -0.40 6.49 -11.06
N ASN A 153 0.78 6.10 -11.56
CA ASN A 153 1.52 4.94 -11.07
C ASN A 153 2.33 5.25 -9.81
N ASN A 154 2.09 4.46 -8.76
CA ASN A 154 2.80 4.52 -7.47
C ASN A 154 3.87 3.42 -7.32
N LYS A 155 4.12 2.59 -8.33
CA LYS A 155 4.97 1.40 -8.22
C LYS A 155 6.47 1.65 -8.32
N THR A 156 6.91 2.85 -8.70
CA THR A 156 8.32 3.14 -8.91
C THR A 156 8.97 3.72 -7.66
N LYS A 157 10.21 3.33 -7.38
CA LYS A 157 10.98 3.93 -6.28
C LYS A 157 11.18 5.42 -6.46
N GLU A 158 11.29 5.88 -7.70
CA GLU A 158 11.47 7.29 -8.03
C GLU A 158 10.28 8.13 -7.57
N THR A 159 9.04 7.65 -7.74
CA THR A 159 7.84 8.33 -7.25
C THR A 159 7.91 8.64 -5.75
N TRP A 160 8.51 7.75 -4.95
CA TRP A 160 8.65 7.89 -3.50
C TRP A 160 9.95 8.57 -3.07
N SER A 161 10.87 8.89 -3.99
CA SER A 161 12.25 9.32 -3.68
C SER A 161 12.36 10.65 -2.94
N LYS A 162 11.34 11.50 -3.00
CA LYS A 162 11.32 12.81 -2.33
C LYS A 162 10.65 12.76 -0.96
N ILE A 163 10.01 11.67 -0.60
CA ILE A 163 9.44 11.51 0.74
C ILE A 163 10.57 11.15 1.70
N PRO A 164 10.91 12.01 2.67
CA PRO A 164 11.96 11.71 3.63
C PRO A 164 11.60 10.48 4.47
N MET A 165 12.57 9.59 4.66
CA MET A 165 12.39 8.47 5.59
C MET A 165 12.33 9.00 7.02
N GLN A 166 11.39 8.50 7.80
CA GLN A 166 11.25 8.81 9.22
C GLN A 166 11.63 7.59 10.06
N ASP A 167 11.95 7.83 11.32
CA ASP A 167 11.92 6.80 12.35
C ASP A 167 10.48 6.61 12.80
N PHE A 168 9.98 5.38 12.79
CA PHE A 168 8.62 5.01 13.19
C PHE A 168 8.60 4.30 14.55
N THR A 169 9.76 4.16 15.21
CA THR A 169 9.88 3.55 16.52
C THR A 169 9.52 4.54 17.64
N ASP A 170 9.48 4.06 18.87
CA ASP A 170 9.25 4.89 20.04
C ASP A 170 10.40 5.89 20.32
N ASN A 171 11.54 5.75 19.65
CA ASN A 171 12.68 6.69 19.73
C ASN A 171 12.60 7.84 18.72
N SER A 172 11.52 7.91 17.95
CA SER A 172 11.32 8.96 16.94
C SER A 172 11.28 10.36 17.56
N ASP A 173 11.82 11.34 16.85
CA ASP A 173 11.64 12.77 17.12
C ASP A 173 10.23 13.29 16.79
N ILE A 174 9.40 12.46 16.17
CA ILE A 174 7.98 12.72 15.89
C ILE A 174 7.12 11.89 16.85
N ASP A 175 6.21 12.53 17.54
CA ASP A 175 5.20 11.84 18.37
C ASP A 175 4.08 11.29 17.48
N TRP A 176 4.21 10.02 17.11
CA TRP A 176 3.24 9.32 16.26
C TRP A 176 1.91 9.03 16.96
N SER A 177 1.78 9.24 18.27
CA SER A 177 0.51 9.10 18.99
C SER A 177 -0.49 10.20 18.62
N LYS A 178 -0.01 11.34 18.18
CA LYS A 178 -0.77 12.55 17.84
C LYS A 178 -1.69 12.39 16.63
N SER A 179 -2.58 13.35 16.45
CA SER A 179 -3.41 13.48 15.24
C SER A 179 -2.56 13.77 14.00
N ILE A 180 -3.09 13.49 12.83
CA ILE A 180 -2.39 13.75 11.55
C ILE A 180 -2.01 15.24 11.43
N ASN A 181 -2.87 16.16 11.86
CA ASN A 181 -2.59 17.59 11.81
C ASN A 181 -1.47 18.02 12.77
N GLU A 182 -1.40 17.44 13.97
CA GLU A 182 -0.30 17.68 14.90
C GLU A 182 1.01 17.08 14.39
N ILE A 183 0.96 15.90 13.77
CA ILE A 183 2.12 15.30 13.11
C ILE A 183 2.59 16.17 11.95
N ASP A 184 1.70 16.77 11.15
CA ASP A 184 2.08 17.74 10.11
C ASP A 184 2.82 18.95 10.71
N GLN A 185 2.38 19.49 11.86
CA GLN A 185 3.10 20.59 12.51
C GLN A 185 4.51 20.17 12.95
N GLN A 186 4.66 19.00 13.58
CA GLN A 186 5.97 18.47 13.96
C GLN A 186 6.90 18.31 12.74
N LEU A 187 6.37 17.82 11.62
CA LEU A 187 7.12 17.68 10.37
C LEU A 187 7.50 19.07 9.80
N PHE A 188 6.59 20.04 9.84
CA PHE A 188 6.90 21.40 9.39
C PHE A 188 8.02 22.04 10.24
N ASP A 189 8.00 21.82 11.56
CA ASP A 189 9.04 22.30 12.47
C ASP A 189 10.37 21.59 12.20
N LYS A 190 10.35 20.26 12.11
CA LYS A 190 11.53 19.43 11.83
C LYS A 190 12.24 19.83 10.52
N TYR A 191 11.49 20.16 9.49
CA TYR A 191 12.04 20.54 8.18
C TYR A 191 12.19 22.06 8.00
N GLY A 192 11.93 22.85 9.04
CA GLY A 192 12.17 24.30 9.04
C GLY A 192 11.32 25.07 8.05
N LEU A 193 10.09 24.62 7.77
CA LEU A 193 9.20 25.26 6.81
C LEU A 193 8.80 26.66 7.28
N SER A 194 8.88 27.65 6.38
CA SER A 194 8.41 29.02 6.61
C SER A 194 6.89 29.08 6.81
N LYS A 195 6.41 30.21 7.33
CA LYS A 195 4.96 30.41 7.50
C LYS A 195 4.22 30.33 6.15
N GLU A 196 4.77 30.92 5.12
CA GLU A 196 4.22 30.94 3.75
C GLU A 196 4.14 29.52 3.16
N GLU A 197 5.18 28.70 3.36
CA GLU A 197 5.20 27.31 2.91
C GLU A 197 4.15 26.46 3.63
N ARG A 198 4.00 26.64 4.96
CA ARG A 198 2.97 25.94 5.76
C ARG A 198 1.57 26.30 5.31
N GLU A 199 1.28 27.59 5.06
CA GLU A 199 -0.02 28.05 4.55
C GLU A 199 -0.30 27.50 3.15
N TYR A 200 0.71 27.49 2.28
CA TYR A 200 0.59 26.88 0.96
C TYR A 200 0.22 25.39 1.05
N ILE A 201 0.92 24.62 1.90
CA ILE A 201 0.62 23.18 2.07
C ILE A 201 -0.80 22.98 2.60
N LYS A 202 -1.20 23.75 3.61
CA LYS A 202 -2.53 23.66 4.22
C LYS A 202 -3.65 23.93 3.23
N SER A 203 -3.46 24.93 2.35
CA SER A 203 -4.46 25.33 1.36
C SER A 203 -4.49 24.44 0.12
N SER A 204 -3.32 23.95 -0.32
CA SER A 204 -3.17 23.20 -1.58
C SER A 204 -3.48 21.69 -1.41
N ILE A 205 -3.26 21.12 -0.22
CA ILE A 205 -3.46 19.69 0.03
C ILE A 205 -4.71 19.48 0.89
N LYS A 206 -5.72 18.82 0.32
CA LYS A 206 -6.98 18.51 1.04
C LYS A 206 -6.73 17.55 2.20
N ASP A 207 -7.58 17.60 3.21
CA ASP A 207 -7.59 16.61 4.30
C ASP A 207 -7.93 15.21 3.78
N MET A 208 -7.47 14.18 4.50
CA MET A 208 -7.67 12.78 4.14
C MET A 208 -8.24 12.00 5.33
#